data_7a9be87ea29909b314e688b4ccf7ab88
#
_entry.id   7a9be87ea29909b314e688b4ccf7ab88
#
_cell.length_a   1.000
_cell.length_b   1.000
_cell.length_c   1.000
_cell.angle_alpha   90.00
_cell.angle_beta   90.00
_cell.angle_gamma   90.00
#
_symmetry.space_group_name_H-M   'P 1'
#
loop_
_entity.id
_entity.type
_entity.pdbx_description
1 polymer ?
#
loop_
_entity_poly.entity_id
_entity_poly.type
_entity_poly.pdbx_seq_one_letter_code
_entity_poly.pdbx_strand_id
1 'polypeptide(L)'
;MAAGVRDPPLLQALREVPRSAFVPAALAAQAYLDQPLPIPHGQVTTQPSLVAKMLEALELTGFEQVLEVGTGYGFQTALLAQLSGFVWSIERWPDIAATARDNLARHGVTNVEVVVGDGTAGLAERAPFDAILISAAFPRVPPPLPEQLAPGGRLVQPIGSGGNEEVVLFARGPQGLVRRRAVSSARFVRLYGTHGFPASAD
;
A
#
# COMPACT_ATOMS: atom_id res chain seq x y z
N MET A 1 9.64 -16.44 1.96
CA MET A 1 10.69 -15.68 1.25
C MET A 1 10.06 -14.97 0.06
N ALA A 2 10.43 -13.70 -0.18
CA ALA A 2 9.90 -12.88 -1.27
C ALA A 2 10.44 -13.39 -2.62
N ALA A 3 9.76 -14.38 -3.20
CA ALA A 3 10.19 -15.06 -4.41
C ALA A 3 10.39 -14.08 -5.58
N GLY A 4 11.65 -13.90 -6.01
CA GLY A 4 12.04 -13.06 -7.12
C GLY A 4 12.45 -11.63 -6.80
N VAL A 5 12.26 -11.17 -5.57
CA VAL A 5 12.71 -9.83 -5.10
C VAL A 5 14.23 -9.82 -4.91
N ARG A 6 14.88 -8.75 -5.36
CA ARG A 6 16.34 -8.62 -5.38
C ARG A 6 16.85 -7.35 -4.72
N ASP A 7 15.99 -6.39 -4.41
CA ASP A 7 16.37 -5.11 -3.79
C ASP A 7 16.93 -5.32 -2.38
N PRO A 8 18.24 -5.03 -2.10
CA PRO A 8 18.84 -5.32 -0.81
C PRO A 8 18.24 -4.54 0.36
N PRO A 9 17.95 -3.22 0.26
CA PRO A 9 17.23 -2.49 1.31
C PRO A 9 15.88 -3.10 1.67
N LEU A 10 15.08 -3.48 0.67
CA LEU A 10 13.79 -4.12 0.89
C LEU A 10 13.94 -5.49 1.55
N LEU A 11 14.92 -6.30 1.13
CA LEU A 11 15.20 -7.60 1.75
C LEU A 11 15.63 -7.45 3.21
N GLN A 12 16.33 -6.38 3.56
CA GLN A 12 16.68 -6.05 4.93
C GLN A 12 15.43 -5.63 5.72
N ALA A 13 14.62 -4.71 5.21
CA ALA A 13 13.38 -4.28 5.85
C ALA A 13 12.44 -5.46 6.14
N LEU A 14 12.30 -6.41 5.20
CA LEU A 14 11.49 -7.62 5.38
C LEU A 14 12.02 -8.57 6.48
N ARG A 15 13.28 -8.49 6.86
CA ARG A 15 13.85 -9.26 7.99
C ARG A 15 13.65 -8.54 9.31
N GLU A 16 13.69 -7.22 9.31
CA GLU A 16 13.63 -6.37 10.51
C GLU A 16 12.21 -6.09 10.97
N VAL A 17 11.25 -5.93 10.04
CA VAL A 17 9.85 -5.66 10.37
C VAL A 17 9.12 -6.99 10.67
N PRO A 18 8.76 -7.27 11.94
CA PRO A 18 8.12 -8.52 12.31
C PRO A 18 6.64 -8.51 11.89
N ARG A 19 6.28 -9.17 10.78
CA ARG A 19 4.87 -9.21 10.31
C ARG A 19 3.90 -9.67 11.39
N SER A 20 4.33 -10.55 12.30
CA SER A 20 3.50 -11.04 13.41
C SER A 20 2.98 -9.95 14.34
N ALA A 21 3.62 -8.79 14.38
CA ALA A 21 3.19 -7.64 15.14
C ALA A 21 2.10 -6.80 14.44
N PHE A 22 1.86 -7.05 13.16
CA PHE A 22 0.93 -6.32 12.31
C PHE A 22 -0.23 -7.20 11.80
N VAL A 23 -0.54 -8.25 12.53
CA VAL A 23 -1.67 -9.14 12.26
C VAL A 23 -2.48 -9.34 13.54
N PRO A 24 -3.74 -9.78 13.46
CA PRO A 24 -4.50 -10.14 14.67
C PRO A 24 -3.73 -11.17 15.52
N ALA A 25 -3.72 -10.98 16.84
CA ALA A 25 -2.96 -11.82 17.76
C ALA A 25 -3.28 -13.34 17.59
N ALA A 26 -4.53 -13.68 17.34
CA ALA A 26 -4.97 -15.06 17.07
C ALA A 26 -4.36 -15.67 15.81
N LEU A 27 -3.84 -14.84 14.89
CA LEU A 27 -3.24 -15.25 13.61
C LEU A 27 -1.72 -15.09 13.60
N ALA A 28 -1.09 -14.67 14.70
CA ALA A 28 0.35 -14.42 14.76
C ALA A 28 1.21 -15.61 14.33
N ALA A 29 0.79 -16.85 14.65
CA ALA A 29 1.48 -18.07 14.19
C ALA A 29 1.46 -18.27 12.67
N GLN A 30 0.51 -17.65 11.97
CA GLN A 30 0.36 -17.72 10.51
C GLN A 30 1.04 -16.52 9.78
N ALA A 31 1.58 -15.56 10.54
CA ALA A 31 2.09 -14.31 9.98
C ALA A 31 3.15 -14.47 8.88
N TYR A 32 3.92 -15.56 8.94
CA TYR A 32 5.01 -15.80 7.98
C TYR A 32 4.64 -16.78 6.85
N LEU A 33 3.40 -17.26 6.82
CA LEU A 33 2.87 -17.96 5.65
C LEU A 33 2.63 -16.95 4.52
N ASP A 34 2.90 -17.36 3.29
CA ASP A 34 2.72 -16.50 2.11
C ASP A 34 1.25 -16.48 1.66
N GLN A 35 0.41 -15.93 2.52
CA GLN A 35 -1.04 -15.80 2.32
C GLN A 35 -1.57 -14.51 2.93
N PRO A 36 -2.69 -13.97 2.41
CA PRO A 36 -3.42 -12.89 3.07
C PRO A 36 -4.02 -13.40 4.39
N LEU A 37 -4.11 -12.53 5.40
CA LEU A 37 -4.76 -12.84 6.67
C LEU A 37 -5.93 -11.88 6.91
N PRO A 38 -7.08 -12.36 7.39
CA PRO A 38 -8.27 -11.54 7.59
C PRO A 38 -8.06 -10.54 8.74
N ILE A 39 -8.61 -9.35 8.54
CA ILE A 39 -8.78 -8.30 9.54
C ILE A 39 -10.25 -7.82 9.52
N PRO A 40 -10.71 -6.95 10.43
CA PRO A 40 -12.10 -6.49 10.47
C PRO A 40 -12.62 -5.96 9.13
N HIS A 41 -13.93 -5.80 9.03
CA HIS A 41 -14.64 -5.25 7.85
C HIS A 41 -14.38 -6.01 6.54
N GLY A 42 -14.13 -7.32 6.61
CA GLY A 42 -13.84 -8.14 5.42
C GLY A 42 -12.55 -7.75 4.69
N GLN A 43 -11.68 -6.97 5.36
CA GLN A 43 -10.37 -6.62 4.84
C GLN A 43 -9.32 -7.70 5.13
N VAL A 44 -8.16 -7.57 4.50
CA VAL A 44 -7.04 -8.52 4.70
C VAL A 44 -5.72 -7.77 4.81
N THR A 45 -4.75 -8.36 5.52
CA THR A 45 -3.34 -8.01 5.32
C THR A 45 -2.84 -8.73 4.07
N THR A 46 -2.20 -8.02 3.16
CA THR A 46 -1.67 -8.59 1.91
C THR A 46 -0.59 -9.66 2.20
N GLN A 47 -0.52 -10.70 1.36
CA GLN A 47 0.52 -11.72 1.48
C GLN A 47 1.93 -11.14 1.31
N PRO A 48 2.94 -11.64 2.06
CA PRO A 48 4.29 -11.05 2.09
C PRO A 48 4.99 -10.95 0.73
N SER A 49 4.90 -11.98 -0.10
CA SER A 49 5.54 -11.97 -1.41
C SER A 49 4.96 -10.92 -2.36
N LEU A 50 3.67 -10.65 -2.25
CA LEU A 50 3.00 -9.64 -3.06
C LEU A 50 3.34 -8.22 -2.58
N VAL A 51 3.33 -7.98 -1.26
CA VAL A 51 3.83 -6.73 -0.67
C VAL A 51 5.24 -6.43 -1.16
N ALA A 52 6.14 -7.41 -1.07
CA ALA A 52 7.53 -7.24 -1.49
C ALA A 52 7.66 -6.88 -2.98
N LYS A 53 6.92 -7.53 -3.87
CA LYS A 53 6.92 -7.20 -5.31
C LYS A 53 6.37 -5.80 -5.60
N MET A 54 5.33 -5.39 -4.89
CA MET A 54 4.74 -4.06 -5.05
C MET A 54 5.70 -2.96 -4.57
N LEU A 55 6.38 -3.17 -3.43
CA LEU A 55 7.39 -2.25 -2.90
C LEU A 55 8.63 -2.17 -3.81
N GLU A 56 9.16 -3.31 -4.27
CA GLU A 56 10.30 -3.34 -5.20
C GLU A 56 9.99 -2.57 -6.49
N ALA A 57 8.75 -2.64 -6.98
CA ALA A 57 8.36 -1.93 -8.19
C ALA A 57 8.37 -0.39 -8.04
N LEU A 58 8.31 0.12 -6.81
CA LEU A 58 8.43 1.55 -6.54
C LEU A 58 9.88 2.06 -6.60
N GLU A 59 10.90 1.18 -6.53
CA GLU A 59 12.33 1.53 -6.63
C GLU A 59 12.69 2.70 -5.69
N LEU A 60 12.31 2.59 -4.41
CA LEU A 60 12.54 3.62 -3.40
C LEU A 60 14.03 3.71 -3.03
N THR A 61 14.49 4.93 -2.75
CA THR A 61 15.92 5.25 -2.47
C THR A 61 16.16 5.79 -1.07
N GLY A 62 15.10 5.91 -0.24
CA GLY A 62 15.18 6.37 1.15
C GLY A 62 14.76 7.82 1.39
N PHE A 63 14.46 8.59 0.34
CA PHE A 63 14.16 10.02 0.45
C PHE A 63 12.74 10.41 0.01
N GLU A 64 12.01 9.49 -0.57
CA GLU A 64 10.71 9.74 -1.20
C GLU A 64 9.64 10.15 -0.20
N GLN A 65 8.74 11.03 -0.63
CA GLN A 65 7.44 11.27 -0.04
C GLN A 65 6.46 10.27 -0.65
N VAL A 66 5.95 9.35 0.16
CA VAL A 66 5.12 8.25 -0.31
C VAL A 66 3.68 8.41 0.17
N LEU A 67 2.71 8.24 -0.74
CA LEU A 67 1.31 8.05 -0.40
C LEU A 67 0.97 6.56 -0.45
N GLU A 68 0.46 6.03 0.63
CA GLU A 68 -0.14 4.70 0.71
C GLU A 68 -1.66 4.80 0.82
N VAL A 69 -2.39 4.01 0.03
CA VAL A 69 -3.84 3.85 0.12
C VAL A 69 -4.18 2.43 0.55
N GLY A 70 -4.72 2.31 1.76
CA GLY A 70 -5.00 1.04 2.42
C GLY A 70 -3.91 0.65 3.42
N THR A 71 -3.90 1.30 4.60
CA THR A 71 -2.94 1.05 5.68
C THR A 71 -3.07 -0.36 6.26
N GLY A 72 -4.32 -0.84 6.39
CA GLY A 72 -4.59 -2.07 7.12
C GLY A 72 -4.05 -2.01 8.55
N TYR A 73 -3.36 -3.05 9.00
CA TYR A 73 -2.72 -3.08 10.32
C TYR A 73 -1.29 -2.49 10.34
N GLY A 74 -0.80 -1.92 9.21
CA GLY A 74 0.44 -1.15 9.13
C GLY A 74 1.70 -1.91 8.75
N PHE A 75 1.64 -3.19 8.35
CA PHE A 75 2.82 -3.96 7.96
C PHE A 75 3.54 -3.35 6.74
N GLN A 76 2.79 -3.11 5.66
CA GLN A 76 3.32 -2.49 4.44
C GLN A 76 3.78 -1.05 4.70
N THR A 77 3.03 -0.32 5.53
CA THR A 77 3.37 1.04 5.98
C THR A 77 4.73 1.08 6.69
N ALA A 78 4.99 0.11 7.61
CA ALA A 78 6.26 0.01 8.31
C ALA A 78 7.43 -0.30 7.36
N LEU A 79 7.22 -1.14 6.34
CA LEU A 79 8.22 -1.39 5.30
C LEU A 79 8.48 -0.14 4.45
N LEU A 80 7.43 0.56 4.02
CA LEU A 80 7.56 1.83 3.30
C LEU A 80 8.33 2.85 4.10
N ALA A 81 8.07 2.96 5.41
CA ALA A 81 8.78 3.89 6.29
C ALA A 81 10.28 3.62 6.41
N GLN A 82 10.70 2.36 6.31
CA GLN A 82 12.15 2.02 6.26
C GLN A 82 12.78 2.32 4.89
N LEU A 83 11.99 2.39 3.83
CA LEU A 83 12.47 2.51 2.46
C LEU A 83 12.33 3.91 1.88
N SER A 84 11.73 4.86 2.62
CA SER A 84 11.42 6.21 2.14
C SER A 84 11.65 7.27 3.21
N GLY A 85 11.62 8.53 2.81
CA GLY A 85 11.76 9.66 3.71
C GLY A 85 10.55 9.86 4.63
N PHE A 86 9.34 9.78 4.08
CA PHE A 86 8.10 9.89 4.84
C PHE A 86 6.94 9.17 4.14
N VAL A 87 6.01 8.63 4.93
CA VAL A 87 4.82 7.92 4.45
C VAL A 87 3.55 8.60 4.95
N TRP A 88 2.69 8.99 4.02
CA TRP A 88 1.31 9.36 4.26
C TRP A 88 0.44 8.15 3.94
N SER A 89 -0.27 7.60 4.94
CA SER A 89 -1.06 6.38 4.74
C SER A 89 -2.53 6.65 5.03
N ILE A 90 -3.42 6.33 4.07
CA ILE A 90 -4.86 6.56 4.20
C ILE A 90 -5.56 5.24 4.46
N GLU A 91 -6.36 5.20 5.54
CA GLU A 91 -7.22 4.08 5.88
C GLU A 91 -8.68 4.56 5.99
N ARG A 92 -9.62 3.82 5.38
CA ARG A 92 -11.04 4.21 5.44
C ARG A 92 -11.73 3.86 6.76
N TRP A 93 -11.22 2.85 7.47
CA TRP A 93 -11.82 2.35 8.70
C TRP A 93 -11.09 2.93 9.94
N PRO A 94 -11.79 3.74 10.78
CA PRO A 94 -11.16 4.41 11.93
C PRO A 94 -10.52 3.45 12.95
N ASP A 95 -11.15 2.30 13.21
CA ASP A 95 -10.68 1.27 14.14
C ASP A 95 -9.44 0.53 13.61
N ILE A 96 -9.40 0.25 12.30
CA ILE A 96 -8.21 -0.30 11.63
C ILE A 96 -7.08 0.73 11.68
N ALA A 97 -7.35 1.99 11.36
CA ALA A 97 -6.35 3.06 11.43
C ALA A 97 -5.79 3.26 12.85
N ALA A 98 -6.63 3.18 13.88
CA ALA A 98 -6.19 3.22 15.27
C ALA A 98 -5.24 2.06 15.59
N THR A 99 -5.61 0.84 15.20
CA THR A 99 -4.76 -0.36 15.37
C THR A 99 -3.42 -0.21 14.65
N ALA A 100 -3.43 0.35 13.43
CA ALA A 100 -2.19 0.59 12.68
C ALA A 100 -1.27 1.59 13.40
N ARG A 101 -1.81 2.72 13.87
CA ARG A 101 -1.04 3.71 14.65
C ARG A 101 -0.39 3.10 15.87
N ASP A 102 -1.14 2.29 16.63
CA ASP A 102 -0.63 1.59 17.81
C ASP A 102 0.47 0.60 17.46
N ASN A 103 0.32 -0.16 16.37
CA ASN A 103 1.33 -1.10 15.91
C ASN A 103 2.60 -0.38 15.47
N LEU A 104 2.49 0.67 14.65
CA LEU A 104 3.61 1.47 14.17
C LEU A 104 4.36 2.13 15.33
N ALA A 105 3.64 2.75 16.29
CA ALA A 105 4.24 3.39 17.46
C ALA A 105 4.99 2.38 18.34
N ARG A 106 4.43 1.18 18.60
CA ARG A 106 5.10 0.12 19.37
C ARG A 106 6.40 -0.38 18.71
N HIS A 107 6.53 -0.22 17.41
CA HIS A 107 7.73 -0.62 16.65
C HIS A 107 8.63 0.56 16.29
N GLY A 108 8.43 1.72 16.92
CA GLY A 108 9.30 2.88 16.78
C GLY A 108 9.27 3.53 15.40
N VAL A 109 8.23 3.30 14.60
CA VAL A 109 8.07 3.95 13.28
C VAL A 109 7.59 5.39 13.50
N THR A 110 8.42 6.38 13.14
CA THR A 110 8.17 7.80 13.44
C THR A 110 7.97 8.68 12.20
N ASN A 111 8.38 8.21 11.03
CA ASN A 111 8.26 8.91 9.75
C ASN A 111 7.00 8.52 8.98
N VAL A 112 5.87 8.44 9.68
CA VAL A 112 4.57 8.07 9.11
C VAL A 112 3.45 8.87 9.71
N GLU A 113 2.46 9.23 8.89
CA GLU A 113 1.16 9.74 9.35
C GLU A 113 0.04 8.87 8.77
N VAL A 114 -0.80 8.31 9.65
CA VAL A 114 -1.98 7.54 9.24
C VAL A 114 -3.21 8.44 9.32
N VAL A 115 -3.85 8.66 8.18
CA VAL A 115 -5.05 9.51 8.02
C VAL A 115 -6.28 8.62 7.82
N VAL A 116 -7.38 8.95 8.51
CA VAL A 116 -8.68 8.32 8.23
C VAL A 116 -9.37 9.08 7.11
N GLY A 117 -9.69 8.41 5.99
CA GLY A 117 -10.30 9.10 4.86
C GLY A 117 -10.55 8.25 3.62
N ASP A 118 -10.98 8.94 2.58
CA ASP A 118 -11.20 8.36 1.24
C ASP A 118 -9.88 8.35 0.43
N GLY A 119 -9.22 7.19 0.39
CA GLY A 119 -7.97 7.03 -0.34
C GLY A 119 -8.07 7.25 -1.86
N THR A 120 -9.28 7.21 -2.44
CA THR A 120 -9.48 7.49 -3.87
C THR A 120 -9.31 8.97 -4.22
N ALA A 121 -9.47 9.85 -3.24
CA ALA A 121 -9.21 11.29 -3.36
C ALA A 121 -7.73 11.65 -3.16
N GLY A 122 -6.94 10.73 -2.58
CA GLY A 122 -5.56 11.00 -2.19
C GLY A 122 -5.48 11.96 -1.01
N LEU A 123 -4.40 12.74 -0.99
CA LEU A 123 -4.10 13.72 0.07
C LEU A 123 -3.46 14.97 -0.58
N ALA A 124 -4.29 15.76 -1.25
CA ALA A 124 -3.84 16.86 -2.11
C ALA A 124 -3.03 17.92 -1.35
N GLU A 125 -3.34 18.14 -0.06
CA GLU A 125 -2.63 19.09 0.82
C GLU A 125 -1.20 18.67 1.17
N ARG A 126 -0.83 17.42 0.86
CA ARG A 126 0.52 16.85 1.08
C ARG A 126 1.26 16.54 -0.21
N ALA A 127 0.60 16.72 -1.35
CA ALA A 127 1.20 16.53 -2.67
C ALA A 127 2.31 17.57 -2.94
N PRO A 128 3.29 17.28 -3.83
CA PRO A 128 3.39 16.08 -4.65
C PRO A 128 4.05 14.88 -3.93
N PHE A 129 3.68 13.66 -4.35
CA PHE A 129 4.29 12.41 -3.88
C PHE A 129 5.25 11.84 -4.93
N ASP A 130 6.40 11.32 -4.50
CA ASP A 130 7.37 10.66 -5.39
C ASP A 130 6.91 9.25 -5.76
N ALA A 131 6.14 8.62 -4.85
CA ALA A 131 5.55 7.31 -5.08
C ALA A 131 4.14 7.21 -4.48
N ILE A 132 3.26 6.45 -5.14
CA ILE A 132 1.92 6.13 -4.64
C ILE A 132 1.73 4.60 -4.70
N LEU A 133 1.30 4.00 -3.58
CA LEU A 133 1.00 2.59 -3.48
C LEU A 133 -0.47 2.39 -3.08
N ILE A 134 -1.22 1.64 -3.89
CA ILE A 134 -2.64 1.37 -3.64
C ILE A 134 -2.84 -0.13 -3.41
N SER A 135 -3.39 -0.49 -2.25
CA SER A 135 -3.62 -1.88 -1.83
C SER A 135 -5.07 -2.33 -1.99
N ALA A 136 -5.79 -1.75 -2.94
CA ALA A 136 -7.16 -2.10 -3.28
C ALA A 136 -7.40 -1.98 -4.80
N ALA A 137 -8.29 -2.82 -5.35
CA ALA A 137 -8.51 -2.94 -6.78
C ALA A 137 -9.58 -1.99 -7.32
N PHE A 138 -9.31 -1.39 -8.46
CA PHE A 138 -10.27 -0.64 -9.27
C PHE A 138 -9.91 -0.78 -10.75
N PRO A 139 -10.87 -0.67 -11.71
CA PRO A 139 -10.60 -0.83 -13.14
C PRO A 139 -9.62 0.17 -13.75
N ARG A 140 -9.37 1.28 -13.07
CA ARG A 140 -8.46 2.35 -13.48
C ARG A 140 -7.83 3.03 -12.27
N VAL A 141 -6.78 3.83 -12.49
CA VAL A 141 -6.25 4.71 -11.43
C VAL A 141 -7.27 5.83 -11.18
N PRO A 142 -7.68 6.08 -9.92
CA PRO A 142 -8.55 7.22 -9.58
C PRO A 142 -7.96 8.55 -10.07
N PRO A 143 -8.74 9.41 -10.76
CA PRO A 143 -8.21 10.61 -11.41
C PRO A 143 -7.40 11.57 -10.51
N PRO A 144 -7.74 11.78 -9.22
CA PRO A 144 -6.95 12.67 -8.36
C PRO A 144 -5.52 12.19 -8.08
N LEU A 145 -5.26 10.88 -8.11
CA LEU A 145 -3.96 10.32 -7.69
C LEU A 145 -2.83 10.64 -8.68
N PRO A 146 -2.99 10.49 -10.01
CA PRO A 146 -1.98 10.95 -10.97
C PRO A 146 -1.62 12.43 -10.87
N GLU A 147 -2.58 13.28 -10.49
CA GLU A 147 -2.36 14.72 -10.33
C GLU A 147 -1.47 15.04 -9.12
N GLN A 148 -1.55 14.19 -8.09
CA GLN A 148 -0.76 14.30 -6.86
C GLN A 148 0.63 13.62 -6.95
N LEU A 149 0.91 12.89 -8.03
CA LEU A 149 2.20 12.24 -8.24
C LEU A 149 3.21 13.25 -8.82
N ALA A 150 4.43 13.28 -8.31
CA ALA A 150 5.51 14.13 -8.83
C ALA A 150 5.87 13.76 -10.28
N PRO A 151 6.40 14.68 -11.10
CA PRO A 151 6.96 14.34 -12.41
C PRO A 151 8.01 13.23 -12.29
N GLY A 152 7.86 12.16 -13.06
CA GLY A 152 8.71 10.96 -12.95
C GLY A 152 8.36 10.03 -11.80
N GLY A 153 7.42 10.41 -10.94
CA GLY A 153 6.95 9.58 -9.82
C GLY A 153 6.30 8.28 -10.28
N ARG A 154 6.23 7.31 -9.39
CA ARG A 154 5.77 5.94 -9.65
C ARG A 154 4.50 5.62 -8.88
N LEU A 155 3.59 4.88 -9.51
CA LEU A 155 2.35 4.44 -8.90
C LEU A 155 2.16 2.94 -9.14
N VAL A 156 1.87 2.19 -8.08
CA VAL A 156 1.54 0.78 -8.16
C VAL A 156 0.10 0.57 -7.67
N GLN A 157 -0.71 -0.10 -8.50
CA GLN A 157 -2.10 -0.39 -8.20
C GLN A 157 -2.54 -1.72 -8.81
N PRO A 158 -3.39 -2.50 -8.09
CA PRO A 158 -4.17 -3.59 -8.69
C PRO A 158 -5.27 -3.03 -9.61
N ILE A 159 -5.23 -3.41 -10.87
CA ILE A 159 -6.20 -2.99 -11.89
C ILE A 159 -7.15 -4.14 -12.19
N GLY A 160 -8.44 -3.93 -11.95
CA GLY A 160 -9.50 -4.91 -12.18
C GLY A 160 -10.78 -4.60 -11.40
N SER A 161 -11.81 -5.42 -11.63
CA SER A 161 -13.16 -5.20 -11.08
C SER A 161 -13.52 -6.13 -9.92
N GLY A 162 -12.62 -7.03 -9.54
CA GLY A 162 -12.80 -8.10 -8.56
C GLY A 162 -12.62 -9.48 -9.21
N GLY A 163 -11.82 -10.33 -8.58
CA GLY A 163 -11.56 -11.70 -9.04
C GLY A 163 -10.07 -11.99 -9.17
N ASN A 164 -9.43 -11.57 -10.21
CA ASN A 164 -7.99 -11.67 -10.39
C ASN A 164 -7.50 -10.37 -11.06
N GLU A 165 -6.88 -9.54 -10.29
CA GLU A 165 -6.39 -8.23 -10.69
C GLU A 165 -4.95 -8.32 -11.18
N GLU A 166 -4.62 -7.50 -12.16
CA GLU A 166 -3.25 -7.26 -12.57
C GLU A 166 -2.66 -6.11 -11.74
N VAL A 167 -1.64 -6.38 -10.95
CA VAL A 167 -0.87 -5.33 -10.28
C VAL A 167 0.02 -4.64 -11.30
N VAL A 168 -0.16 -3.35 -11.48
CA VAL A 168 0.49 -2.58 -12.55
C VAL A 168 1.33 -1.46 -11.97
N LEU A 169 2.55 -1.32 -12.49
CA LEU A 169 3.40 -0.15 -12.29
C LEU A 169 3.08 0.89 -13.37
N PHE A 170 2.83 2.10 -12.93
CA PHE A 170 2.72 3.30 -13.73
C PHE A 170 3.83 4.29 -13.37
N ALA A 171 4.14 5.20 -14.29
CA ALA A 171 5.00 6.36 -14.03
C ALA A 171 4.37 7.63 -14.61
N ARG A 172 4.56 8.76 -13.92
CA ARG A 172 4.11 10.06 -14.41
C ARG A 172 5.08 10.61 -15.46
N GLY A 173 4.67 10.57 -16.71
CA GLY A 173 5.36 11.21 -17.83
C GLY A 173 4.89 12.64 -18.09
N PRO A 174 5.49 13.34 -19.07
CA PRO A 174 5.12 14.72 -19.42
C PRO A 174 3.66 14.88 -19.86
N GLN A 175 3.05 13.84 -20.41
CA GLN A 175 1.67 13.84 -20.93
C GLN A 175 0.69 13.11 -19.99
N GLY A 176 1.07 12.83 -18.75
CA GLY A 176 0.26 12.13 -17.76
C GLY A 176 0.78 10.77 -17.38
N LEU A 177 -0.09 9.93 -16.82
CA LEU A 177 0.28 8.62 -16.29
C LEU A 177 0.49 7.60 -17.42
N VAL A 178 1.63 6.93 -17.42
CA VAL A 178 2.02 5.92 -18.42
C VAL A 178 2.13 4.56 -17.73
N ARG A 179 1.43 3.55 -18.26
CA ARG A 179 1.59 2.15 -17.85
C ARG A 179 2.98 1.65 -18.25
N ARG A 180 3.74 1.14 -17.29
CA ARG A 180 5.10 0.62 -17.53
C ARG A 180 5.13 -0.89 -17.70
N ARG A 181 4.66 -1.64 -16.68
CA ARG A 181 4.67 -3.11 -16.70
C ARG A 181 3.67 -3.70 -15.73
N ALA A 182 3.32 -4.94 -15.94
CA ALA A 182 2.73 -5.80 -14.93
C ALA A 182 3.79 -6.16 -13.87
N VAL A 183 3.39 -6.16 -12.60
CA VAL A 183 4.22 -6.54 -11.46
C VAL A 183 3.87 -7.96 -11.01
N SER A 184 2.58 -8.25 -10.89
CA SER A 184 2.04 -9.53 -10.44
C SER A 184 0.58 -9.65 -10.84
N SER A 185 0.00 -10.82 -10.60
CA SER A 185 -1.45 -11.03 -10.65
C SER A 185 -1.89 -11.57 -9.30
N ALA A 186 -2.96 -11.02 -8.73
CA ALA A 186 -3.47 -11.40 -7.41
C ALA A 186 -4.92 -10.93 -7.22
N ARG A 187 -5.56 -11.45 -6.17
CA ARG A 187 -6.89 -11.00 -5.76
C ARG A 187 -6.78 -9.93 -4.69
N PHE A 188 -7.49 -8.82 -4.88
CA PHE A 188 -7.55 -7.71 -3.95
C PHE A 188 -8.98 -7.41 -3.49
N VAL A 189 -9.10 -6.74 -2.36
CA VAL A 189 -10.34 -6.05 -1.96
C VAL A 189 -10.61 -4.90 -2.92
N ARG A 190 -11.88 -4.50 -3.03
CA ARG A 190 -12.28 -3.39 -3.89
C ARG A 190 -11.86 -2.04 -3.31
N LEU A 191 -11.45 -1.13 -4.16
CA LEU A 191 -11.17 0.26 -3.80
C LEU A 191 -12.49 1.04 -3.77
N TYR A 192 -13.00 1.30 -2.58
CA TYR A 192 -14.23 2.06 -2.36
C TYR A 192 -13.91 3.53 -2.09
N GLY A 193 -14.76 4.43 -2.61
CA GLY A 193 -14.64 5.85 -2.38
C GLY A 193 -15.26 6.67 -3.50
N THR A 194 -15.15 7.98 -3.41
CA THR A 194 -15.76 8.94 -4.36
C THR A 194 -15.30 8.72 -5.81
N HIS A 195 -14.04 8.27 -6.00
CA HIS A 195 -13.45 7.99 -7.31
C HIS A 195 -13.17 6.48 -7.52
N GLY A 196 -13.73 5.63 -6.67
CA GLY A 196 -13.64 4.18 -6.71
C GLY A 196 -14.99 3.51 -6.92
N PHE A 197 -15.14 2.28 -6.38
CA PHE A 197 -16.46 1.67 -6.29
C PHE A 197 -17.33 2.41 -5.27
N PRO A 198 -18.64 2.52 -5.50
CA PRO A 198 -19.54 3.06 -4.48
C PRO A 198 -19.50 2.18 -3.24
N ALA A 199 -19.50 2.79 -2.05
CA ALA A 199 -19.66 2.02 -0.83
C ALA A 199 -21.00 1.30 -0.92
N SER A 200 -21.00 -0.04 -0.71
CA SER A 200 -22.26 -0.75 -0.48
C SER A 200 -22.89 -0.13 0.76
N ALA A 201 -24.15 0.23 0.66
CA ALA A 201 -24.96 0.51 1.84
C ALA A 201 -25.06 -0.83 2.60
N ASP A 202 -24.27 -0.95 3.68
CA ASP A 202 -24.41 -2.00 4.69
C ASP A 202 -25.54 -1.61 5.65
#